data_75dc7856e3190f349d9ef2906623ae55
#
_entry.id   75dc7856e3190f349d9ef2906623ae55
#
_cell.length_a   1.000
_cell.length_b   1.000
_cell.length_c   1.000
_cell.angle_alpha   90.00
_cell.angle_beta   90.00
_cell.angle_gamma   90.00
#
_symmetry.space_group_name_H-M   'P 1'
#
loop_
_entity.id
_entity.type
_entity.pdbx_description
1 polymer ?
#
loop_
_entity_poly.entity_id
_entity_poly.type
_entity_poly.pdbx_seq_one_letter_code
_entity_poly.pdbx_strand_id
1 'polypeptide(L)'
;MEEKVELDGLLGELNLDAMSERMNELFPGFSVDFSGFLGQLLAGNWKDAVTLLVTSLRDGITGEAAGMKNLFLMLLLAGILSSLFTVAAQAFKNHQIADIAHFVACLLILLIVLATFSQAAGIAEDLLDKILLFVRLFLPTFMIALGFSAGTMTAAGYYELILLLIYGVEQLLMSVGLPAADVYMMLVVMNGLWEEEKLSSLIDLMKKALSGGLKFLLTCITGIGVLQSMVSPVLEGLKISSATRLLSSIPGLGGLAEGTAQLLLGSAVLIKNGLGAAAILLLLALCIVPFLKLFLYGAI
;
A
#
# COMPACT_ATOMS: atom_id res chain seq x y z
N MET A 1 -1.74 29.87 -23.29
CA MET A 1 -3.15 29.58 -23.52
C MET A 1 -3.29 28.26 -24.27
N GLU A 2 -2.48 28.01 -25.30
CA GLU A 2 -2.43 26.72 -26.05
C GLU A 2 -2.02 25.53 -25.16
N GLU A 3 -1.00 25.68 -24.32
CA GLU A 3 -0.51 24.64 -23.42
C GLU A 3 -1.57 24.13 -22.43
N LYS A 4 -2.46 25.01 -21.96
CA LYS A 4 -3.56 24.63 -21.07
C LYS A 4 -4.67 23.85 -21.79
N VAL A 5 -4.95 24.17 -23.04
CA VAL A 5 -5.97 23.50 -23.88
C VAL A 5 -5.50 22.10 -24.27
N GLU A 6 -4.22 21.92 -24.54
CA GLU A 6 -3.61 20.62 -24.83
C GLU A 6 -3.56 19.69 -23.58
N LEU A 7 -3.23 20.26 -22.43
CA LEU A 7 -3.22 19.53 -21.15
C LEU A 7 -4.63 19.05 -20.78
N ASP A 8 -5.64 19.89 -20.93
CA ASP A 8 -7.05 19.55 -20.70
C ASP A 8 -7.55 18.46 -21.67
N GLY A 9 -7.09 18.47 -22.92
CA GLY A 9 -7.42 17.45 -23.91
C GLY A 9 -6.84 16.06 -23.52
N LEU A 10 -5.58 16.00 -23.11
CA LEU A 10 -4.93 14.78 -22.67
C LEU A 10 -5.49 14.26 -21.33
N LEU A 11 -5.87 15.15 -20.42
CA LEU A 11 -6.51 14.78 -19.15
C LEU A 11 -7.92 14.20 -19.39
N GLY A 12 -8.64 14.68 -20.41
CA GLY A 12 -9.97 14.16 -20.80
C GLY A 12 -9.92 12.70 -21.25
N GLU A 13 -8.84 12.25 -21.89
CA GLU A 13 -8.67 10.86 -22.32
C GLU A 13 -8.36 9.90 -21.16
N LEU A 14 -7.89 10.42 -20.01
CA LEU A 14 -7.52 9.60 -18.83
C LEU A 14 -8.70 9.16 -17.98
N ASN A 15 -9.93 9.62 -18.27
CA ASN A 15 -11.16 9.26 -17.56
C ASN A 15 -11.03 9.32 -16.02
N LEU A 16 -10.46 10.43 -15.52
CA LEU A 16 -10.10 10.62 -14.11
C LEU A 16 -11.33 10.65 -13.18
N ASP A 17 -12.48 11.07 -13.69
CA ASP A 17 -13.73 11.12 -12.91
C ASP A 17 -14.23 9.71 -12.59
N ALA A 18 -14.22 8.79 -13.57
CA ALA A 18 -14.56 7.40 -13.34
C ALA A 18 -13.58 6.69 -12.38
N MET A 19 -12.33 7.11 -12.40
CA MET A 19 -11.33 6.64 -11.44
C MET A 19 -11.61 7.15 -10.03
N SER A 20 -11.99 8.43 -9.87
CA SER A 20 -12.39 9.02 -8.59
C SER A 20 -13.60 8.31 -7.98
N GLU A 21 -14.62 8.03 -8.81
CA GLU A 21 -15.83 7.32 -8.39
C GLU A 21 -15.50 5.92 -7.88
N ARG A 22 -14.74 5.14 -8.64
CA ARG A 22 -14.33 3.79 -8.24
C ARG A 22 -13.43 3.78 -7.00
N MET A 23 -12.54 4.77 -6.86
CA MET A 23 -11.73 4.91 -5.64
C MET A 23 -12.61 5.18 -4.42
N ASN A 24 -13.60 6.06 -4.53
CA ASN A 24 -14.49 6.38 -3.43
C ASN A 24 -15.40 5.18 -3.05
N GLU A 25 -15.78 4.33 -4.02
CA GLU A 25 -16.48 3.08 -3.75
C GLU A 25 -15.62 2.05 -3.02
N LEU A 26 -14.35 1.90 -3.42
CA LEU A 26 -13.44 0.92 -2.85
C LEU A 26 -12.90 1.33 -1.46
N PHE A 27 -12.85 2.63 -1.18
CA PHE A 27 -12.31 3.18 0.07
C PHE A 27 -13.34 4.04 0.81
N PRO A 28 -14.42 3.44 1.32
CA PRO A 28 -15.43 4.16 2.08
C PRO A 28 -14.78 4.81 3.31
N GLY A 29 -14.86 6.12 3.42
CA GLY A 29 -14.19 6.92 4.46
C GLY A 29 -12.93 7.67 4.01
N PHE A 30 -12.48 7.46 2.76
CA PHE A 30 -11.40 8.22 2.13
C PHE A 30 -11.90 8.79 0.81
N SER A 31 -12.69 9.87 0.88
CA SER A 31 -13.19 10.54 -0.32
C SER A 31 -12.17 11.54 -0.84
N VAL A 32 -11.59 11.25 -2.00
CA VAL A 32 -10.67 12.15 -2.69
C VAL A 32 -11.19 12.42 -4.08
N ASP A 33 -11.33 13.71 -4.42
CA ASP A 33 -11.44 14.13 -5.80
C ASP A 33 -10.07 14.01 -6.48
N PHE A 34 -9.84 12.89 -7.15
CA PHE A 34 -8.58 12.60 -7.81
C PHE A 34 -8.28 13.59 -8.93
N SER A 35 -9.31 14.05 -9.66
CA SER A 35 -9.17 15.03 -10.73
C SER A 35 -8.70 16.38 -10.18
N GLY A 36 -9.34 16.89 -9.14
CA GLY A 36 -8.95 18.11 -8.45
C GLY A 36 -7.57 18.03 -7.81
N PHE A 37 -7.26 16.90 -7.18
CA PHE A 37 -5.95 16.62 -6.59
C PHE A 37 -4.82 16.62 -7.63
N LEU A 38 -5.01 15.92 -8.74
CA LEU A 38 -4.05 15.87 -9.83
C LEU A 38 -3.87 17.28 -10.47
N GLY A 39 -4.97 18.02 -10.67
CA GLY A 39 -4.94 19.38 -11.18
C GLY A 39 -4.09 20.31 -10.32
N GLN A 40 -4.20 20.25 -8.98
CA GLN A 40 -3.36 21.02 -8.05
C GLN A 40 -1.89 20.60 -8.14
N LEU A 41 -1.59 19.32 -8.25
CA LEU A 41 -0.21 18.82 -8.41
C LEU A 41 0.42 19.32 -9.72
N LEU A 42 -0.29 19.25 -10.83
CA LEU A 42 0.18 19.70 -12.14
C LEU A 42 0.35 21.22 -12.20
N ALA A 43 -0.50 21.98 -11.49
CA ALA A 43 -0.37 23.41 -11.32
C ALA A 43 0.79 23.84 -10.41
N GLY A 44 1.50 22.89 -9.76
CA GLY A 44 2.57 23.17 -8.82
C GLY A 44 2.10 23.58 -7.42
N ASN A 45 0.81 23.52 -7.12
CA ASN A 45 0.21 23.90 -5.84
C ASN A 45 0.28 22.77 -4.81
N TRP A 46 1.49 22.34 -4.47
CA TRP A 46 1.73 21.21 -3.55
C TRP A 46 1.08 21.37 -2.18
N LYS A 47 0.99 22.62 -1.67
CA LYS A 47 0.37 22.90 -0.38
C LYS A 47 -1.12 22.58 -0.39
N ASP A 48 -1.82 22.98 -1.44
CA ASP A 48 -3.26 22.75 -1.58
C ASP A 48 -3.55 21.26 -1.81
N ALA A 49 -2.75 20.60 -2.63
CA ALA A 49 -2.84 19.14 -2.84
C ALA A 49 -2.66 18.37 -1.52
N VAL A 50 -1.62 18.68 -0.75
CA VAL A 50 -1.39 18.05 0.57
C VAL A 50 -2.51 18.37 1.55
N THR A 51 -3.05 19.59 1.53
CA THR A 51 -4.18 19.96 2.40
C THR A 51 -5.43 19.17 2.09
N LEU A 52 -5.74 18.91 0.82
CA LEU A 52 -6.84 18.04 0.39
C LEU A 52 -6.67 16.61 0.94
N LEU A 53 -5.46 16.05 0.84
CA LEU A 53 -5.18 14.72 1.40
C LEU A 53 -5.31 14.69 2.92
N VAL A 54 -4.78 15.69 3.61
CA VAL A 54 -4.86 15.77 5.08
C VAL A 54 -6.30 15.90 5.57
N THR A 55 -7.15 16.67 4.87
CA THR A 55 -8.58 16.78 5.21
C THR A 55 -9.29 15.45 5.01
N SER A 56 -9.07 14.77 3.88
CA SER A 56 -9.66 13.45 3.61
C SER A 56 -9.18 12.38 4.60
N LEU A 57 -7.90 12.41 4.99
CA LEU A 57 -7.35 11.56 6.05
C LEU A 57 -7.99 11.82 7.41
N ARG A 58 -8.16 13.10 7.77
CA ARG A 58 -8.79 13.49 9.03
C ARG A 58 -10.21 12.95 9.14
N ASP A 59 -10.97 13.05 8.05
CA ASP A 59 -12.35 12.55 8.01
C ASP A 59 -12.39 11.02 8.11
N GLY A 60 -11.46 10.33 7.43
CA GLY A 60 -11.26 8.88 7.56
C GLY A 60 -10.89 8.44 8.97
N ILE A 61 -9.93 9.13 9.61
CA ILE A 61 -9.49 8.83 11.00
C ILE A 61 -10.61 9.07 12.00
N THR A 62 -11.36 10.16 11.86
CA THR A 62 -12.48 10.47 12.81
C THR A 62 -13.61 9.46 12.70
N GLY A 63 -13.92 8.96 11.50
CA GLY A 63 -14.92 7.92 11.31
C GLY A 63 -14.50 6.58 11.94
N GLU A 64 -13.22 6.24 11.91
CA GLU A 64 -12.67 5.00 12.48
C GLU A 64 -12.30 5.11 13.97
N ALA A 65 -12.14 6.31 14.50
CA ALA A 65 -11.77 6.53 15.91
C ALA A 65 -12.75 5.87 16.90
N ALA A 66 -14.01 5.75 16.54
CA ALA A 66 -15.01 5.05 17.35
C ALA A 66 -14.71 3.53 17.45
N GLY A 67 -14.28 2.92 16.36
CA GLY A 67 -13.84 1.52 16.35
C GLY A 67 -12.57 1.31 17.16
N MET A 68 -11.59 2.20 17.02
CA MET A 68 -10.33 2.16 17.79
C MET A 68 -10.58 2.32 19.30
N LYS A 69 -11.52 3.17 19.71
CA LYS A 69 -11.92 3.34 21.13
C LYS A 69 -12.46 2.03 21.71
N ASN A 70 -13.31 1.32 20.98
CA ASN A 70 -13.86 0.05 21.43
C ASN A 70 -12.77 -1.03 21.56
N LEU A 71 -11.85 -1.11 20.63
CA LEU A 71 -10.71 -2.03 20.69
C LEU A 71 -9.83 -1.72 21.91
N PHE A 72 -9.46 -0.46 22.11
CA PHE A 72 -8.67 -0.03 23.26
C PHE A 72 -9.37 -0.35 24.59
N LEU A 73 -10.68 -0.13 24.70
CA LEU A 73 -11.47 -0.48 25.86
C LEU A 73 -11.48 -2.00 26.11
N MET A 74 -11.64 -2.80 25.07
CA MET A 74 -11.64 -4.27 25.17
C MET A 74 -10.29 -4.78 25.68
N LEU A 75 -9.19 -4.20 25.20
CA LEU A 75 -7.83 -4.56 25.59
C LEU A 75 -7.50 -4.12 27.01
N LEU A 76 -7.95 -2.90 27.42
CA LEU A 76 -7.85 -2.45 28.80
C LEU A 76 -8.61 -3.36 29.77
N LEU A 77 -9.86 -3.71 29.44
CA LEU A 77 -10.65 -4.64 30.23
C LEU A 77 -10.00 -6.02 30.33
N ALA A 78 -9.44 -6.50 29.25
CA ALA A 78 -8.71 -7.77 29.20
C ALA A 78 -7.45 -7.74 30.09
N GLY A 79 -6.66 -6.67 30.04
CA GLY A 79 -5.50 -6.48 30.90
C GLY A 79 -5.87 -6.37 32.38
N ILE A 80 -6.94 -5.63 32.71
CA ILE A 80 -7.45 -5.51 34.09
C ILE A 80 -7.95 -6.87 34.60
N LEU A 81 -8.72 -7.60 33.79
CA LEU A 81 -9.19 -8.94 34.14
C LEU A 81 -8.05 -9.91 34.39
N SER A 82 -7.04 -9.95 33.51
CA SER A 82 -5.83 -10.75 33.66
C SER A 82 -5.10 -10.41 34.96
N SER A 83 -4.92 -9.11 35.26
CA SER A 83 -4.28 -8.64 36.49
C SER A 83 -5.07 -9.04 37.74
N LEU A 84 -6.39 -8.90 37.71
CA LEU A 84 -7.27 -9.32 38.80
C LEU A 84 -7.19 -10.82 39.08
N PHE A 85 -7.18 -11.66 38.02
CA PHE A 85 -7.02 -13.11 38.15
C PHE A 85 -5.66 -13.47 38.75
N THR A 86 -4.59 -12.82 38.33
CA THR A 86 -3.24 -13.06 38.89
C THR A 86 -3.15 -12.71 40.38
N VAL A 87 -3.74 -11.55 40.77
CA VAL A 87 -3.81 -11.12 42.19
C VAL A 87 -4.70 -12.07 43.01
N ALA A 88 -5.84 -12.47 42.46
CA ALA A 88 -6.75 -13.39 43.13
C ALA A 88 -6.08 -14.76 43.32
N ALA A 89 -5.36 -15.29 42.34
CA ALA A 89 -4.58 -16.52 42.45
C ALA A 89 -3.57 -16.50 43.61
N GLN A 90 -2.90 -15.36 43.81
CA GLN A 90 -1.95 -15.16 44.90
C GLN A 90 -2.60 -15.05 46.28
N ALA A 91 -3.87 -14.67 46.35
CA ALA A 91 -4.58 -14.54 47.63
C ALA A 91 -5.04 -15.88 48.21
N PHE A 92 -5.06 -16.96 47.43
CA PHE A 92 -5.42 -18.30 47.93
C PHE A 92 -4.23 -19.00 48.58
N LYS A 93 -4.35 -19.33 49.85
CA LYS A 93 -3.35 -20.08 50.61
C LYS A 93 -3.21 -21.56 50.22
N ASN A 94 -4.13 -22.07 49.42
CA ASN A 94 -4.14 -23.48 49.02
C ASN A 94 -3.46 -23.62 47.65
N HIS A 95 -2.30 -24.30 47.61
CA HIS A 95 -1.49 -24.45 46.37
C HIS A 95 -2.30 -25.00 45.18
N GLN A 96 -3.18 -25.96 45.38
CA GLN A 96 -3.95 -26.54 44.31
C GLN A 96 -4.95 -25.54 43.66
N ILE A 97 -5.55 -24.65 44.46
CA ILE A 97 -6.45 -23.60 43.97
C ILE A 97 -5.67 -22.51 43.24
N ALA A 98 -4.49 -22.18 43.74
CA ALA A 98 -3.60 -21.21 43.10
C ALA A 98 -3.13 -21.71 41.71
N ASP A 99 -2.77 -22.98 41.59
CA ASP A 99 -2.34 -23.59 40.31
C ASP A 99 -3.46 -23.57 39.26
N ILE A 100 -4.70 -23.95 39.66
CA ILE A 100 -5.86 -23.89 38.79
C ILE A 100 -6.20 -22.46 38.37
N ALA A 101 -6.12 -21.50 39.29
CA ALA A 101 -6.39 -20.11 39.00
C ALA A 101 -5.34 -19.53 38.04
N HIS A 102 -4.06 -19.91 38.23
CA HIS A 102 -2.97 -19.53 37.32
C HIS A 102 -3.19 -20.11 35.92
N PHE A 103 -3.58 -21.38 35.81
CA PHE A 103 -3.87 -22.04 34.53
C PHE A 103 -5.04 -21.35 33.79
N VAL A 104 -6.13 -21.02 34.50
CA VAL A 104 -7.27 -20.29 33.93
C VAL A 104 -6.85 -18.88 33.47
N ALA A 105 -6.02 -18.17 34.26
CA ALA A 105 -5.50 -16.86 33.87
C ALA A 105 -4.63 -16.96 32.59
N CYS A 106 -3.75 -17.97 32.50
CA CYS A 106 -2.95 -18.20 31.29
C CYS A 106 -3.83 -18.50 30.07
N LEU A 107 -4.87 -19.31 30.22
CA LEU A 107 -5.81 -19.58 29.12
C LEU A 107 -6.55 -18.32 28.67
N LEU A 108 -6.97 -17.46 29.59
CA LEU A 108 -7.62 -16.18 29.26
C LEU A 108 -6.67 -15.24 28.49
N ILE A 109 -5.45 -15.10 28.96
CA ILE A 109 -4.43 -14.27 28.28
C ILE A 109 -4.20 -14.82 26.87
N LEU A 110 -4.07 -16.13 26.73
CA LEU A 110 -3.89 -16.79 25.45
C LEU A 110 -5.02 -16.51 24.47
N LEU A 111 -6.27 -16.63 24.92
CA LEU A 111 -7.45 -16.34 24.09
C LEU A 111 -7.47 -14.87 23.63
N ILE A 112 -7.09 -13.95 24.53
CA ILE A 112 -7.01 -12.52 24.22
C ILE A 112 -5.91 -12.25 23.17
N VAL A 113 -4.73 -12.83 23.37
CA VAL A 113 -3.60 -12.67 22.43
C VAL A 113 -3.97 -13.23 21.05
N LEU A 114 -4.57 -14.41 20.98
CA LEU A 114 -5.03 -15.00 19.73
C LEU A 114 -6.11 -14.16 19.04
N ALA A 115 -7.09 -13.65 19.80
CA ALA A 115 -8.13 -12.77 19.26
C ALA A 115 -7.55 -11.47 18.71
N THR A 116 -6.62 -10.86 19.46
CA THR A 116 -5.92 -9.62 19.07
C THR A 116 -5.09 -9.84 17.80
N PHE A 117 -4.36 -10.95 17.73
CA PHE A 117 -3.58 -11.29 16.56
C PHE A 117 -4.46 -11.54 15.32
N SER A 118 -5.56 -12.29 15.48
CA SER A 118 -6.49 -12.55 14.38
C SER A 118 -7.07 -11.24 13.80
N GLN A 119 -7.38 -10.27 14.66
CA GLN A 119 -7.83 -8.95 14.22
C GLN A 119 -6.72 -8.18 13.50
N ALA A 120 -5.49 -8.23 14.01
CA ALA A 120 -4.35 -7.59 13.36
C ALA A 120 -4.05 -8.23 12.00
N ALA A 121 -4.11 -9.55 11.89
CA ALA A 121 -3.95 -10.28 10.63
C ALA A 121 -5.04 -9.88 9.61
N GLY A 122 -6.30 -9.79 10.04
CA GLY A 122 -7.39 -9.32 9.20
C GLY A 122 -7.21 -7.87 8.69
N ILE A 123 -6.68 -6.98 9.53
CA ILE A 123 -6.34 -5.60 9.10
C ILE A 123 -5.21 -5.61 8.07
N ALA A 124 -4.21 -6.46 8.24
CA ALA A 124 -3.11 -6.58 7.29
C ALA A 124 -3.56 -7.16 5.94
N GLU A 125 -4.43 -8.17 5.96
CA GLU A 125 -5.07 -8.75 4.78
C GLU A 125 -5.90 -7.71 4.02
N ASP A 126 -6.82 -7.02 4.70
CA ASP A 126 -7.66 -5.95 4.13
C ASP A 126 -6.80 -4.81 3.52
N LEU A 127 -5.70 -4.45 4.19
CA LEU A 127 -4.76 -3.45 3.67
C LEU A 127 -4.06 -3.92 2.38
N LEU A 128 -3.59 -5.16 2.34
CA LEU A 128 -2.96 -5.74 1.15
C LEU A 128 -3.94 -5.78 -0.02
N ASP A 129 -5.15 -6.26 0.20
CA ASP A 129 -6.21 -6.28 -0.81
C ASP A 129 -6.49 -4.88 -1.37
N LYS A 130 -6.62 -3.89 -0.49
CA LYS A 130 -6.85 -2.49 -0.88
C LYS A 130 -5.70 -1.92 -1.70
N ILE A 131 -4.44 -2.17 -1.31
CA ILE A 131 -3.27 -1.74 -2.07
C ILE A 131 -3.29 -2.37 -3.47
N LEU A 132 -3.54 -3.67 -3.56
CA LEU A 132 -3.59 -4.39 -4.83
C LEU A 132 -4.72 -3.88 -5.74
N LEU A 133 -5.91 -3.65 -5.17
CA LEU A 133 -7.04 -3.06 -5.88
C LEU A 133 -6.73 -1.65 -6.38
N PHE A 134 -6.11 -0.82 -5.54
CA PHE A 134 -5.67 0.53 -5.92
C PHE A 134 -4.71 0.46 -7.12
N VAL A 135 -3.68 -0.39 -7.05
CA VAL A 135 -2.70 -0.50 -8.14
C VAL A 135 -3.37 -0.99 -9.42
N ARG A 136 -4.25 -1.99 -9.35
CA ARG A 136 -5.01 -2.49 -10.51
C ARG A 136 -5.92 -1.43 -11.13
N LEU A 137 -6.54 -0.58 -10.31
CA LEU A 137 -7.38 0.51 -10.76
C LEU A 137 -6.57 1.64 -11.42
N PHE A 138 -5.42 1.97 -10.81
CA PHE A 138 -4.56 3.06 -11.25
C PHE A 138 -3.76 2.72 -12.51
N LEU A 139 -3.39 1.44 -12.66
CA LEU A 139 -2.47 0.97 -13.70
C LEU A 139 -2.93 1.32 -15.14
N PRO A 140 -4.18 1.10 -15.57
CA PRO A 140 -4.62 1.45 -16.92
C PRO A 140 -4.44 2.93 -17.23
N THR A 141 -4.86 3.82 -16.32
CA THR A 141 -4.74 5.28 -16.47
C THR A 141 -3.28 5.70 -16.58
N PHE A 142 -2.41 5.13 -15.74
CA PHE A 142 -0.97 5.39 -15.79
C PHE A 142 -0.34 4.90 -17.09
N MET A 143 -0.79 3.77 -17.63
CA MET A 143 -0.28 3.21 -18.89
C MET A 143 -0.68 4.05 -20.10
N ILE A 144 -1.86 4.67 -20.10
CA ILE A 144 -2.25 5.63 -21.13
C ILE A 144 -1.30 6.84 -21.10
N ALA A 145 -1.06 7.44 -19.94
CA ALA A 145 -0.13 8.54 -19.79
C ALA A 145 1.32 8.16 -20.16
N LEU A 146 1.74 6.94 -19.84
CA LEU A 146 3.03 6.40 -20.24
C LEU A 146 3.10 6.22 -21.77
N GLY A 147 2.02 5.76 -22.40
CA GLY A 147 1.90 5.60 -23.84
C GLY A 147 2.11 6.91 -24.59
N PHE A 148 1.56 8.00 -24.10
CA PHE A 148 1.77 9.36 -24.68
C PHE A 148 3.23 9.83 -24.55
N SER A 149 3.91 9.52 -23.44
CA SER A 149 5.28 9.97 -23.19
C SER A 149 6.36 9.06 -23.80
N ALA A 150 6.21 7.74 -23.64
CA ALA A 150 7.24 6.75 -24.01
C ALA A 150 6.85 5.86 -25.23
N GLY A 151 5.60 6.01 -25.70
CA GLY A 151 5.02 5.24 -26.82
C GLY A 151 4.35 3.93 -26.36
N THR A 152 3.34 3.52 -27.14
CA THR A 152 2.43 2.41 -26.83
C THR A 152 3.13 1.05 -26.60
N MET A 153 4.16 0.74 -27.38
CA MET A 153 4.87 -0.54 -27.25
C MET A 153 5.67 -0.63 -25.94
N THR A 154 6.26 0.48 -25.50
CA THR A 154 6.95 0.56 -24.22
C THR A 154 5.94 0.46 -23.07
N ALA A 155 4.82 1.18 -23.17
CA ALA A 155 3.74 1.13 -22.19
C ALA A 155 3.18 -0.30 -22.05
N ALA A 156 2.94 -1.03 -23.14
CA ALA A 156 2.45 -2.40 -23.11
C ALA A 156 3.43 -3.35 -22.37
N GLY A 157 4.72 -3.26 -22.66
CA GLY A 157 5.73 -4.07 -21.96
C GLY A 157 5.79 -3.78 -20.45
N TYR A 158 5.68 -2.52 -20.06
CA TYR A 158 5.58 -2.14 -18.63
C TYR A 158 4.31 -2.68 -17.98
N TYR A 159 3.17 -2.62 -18.69
CA TYR A 159 1.90 -3.13 -18.19
C TYR A 159 1.98 -4.61 -17.84
N GLU A 160 2.46 -5.44 -18.79
CA GLU A 160 2.60 -6.88 -18.58
C GLU A 160 3.53 -7.19 -17.40
N LEU A 161 4.66 -6.49 -17.30
CA LEU A 161 5.65 -6.71 -16.24
C LEU A 161 5.10 -6.33 -14.86
N ILE A 162 4.38 -5.20 -14.76
CA ILE A 162 3.74 -4.77 -13.50
C ILE A 162 2.62 -5.74 -13.11
N LEU A 163 1.79 -6.20 -14.06
CA LEU A 163 0.76 -7.21 -13.76
C LEU A 163 1.36 -8.51 -13.23
N LEU A 164 2.44 -8.98 -13.85
CA LEU A 164 3.15 -10.18 -13.40
C LEU A 164 3.71 -10.00 -11.98
N LEU A 165 4.26 -8.82 -11.70
CA LEU A 165 4.79 -8.47 -10.38
C LEU A 165 3.67 -8.42 -9.34
N ILE A 166 2.54 -7.75 -9.64
CA ILE A 166 1.36 -7.71 -8.76
C ILE A 166 0.90 -9.13 -8.45
N TYR A 167 0.71 -9.96 -9.49
CA TYR A 167 0.28 -11.34 -9.32
C TYR A 167 1.26 -12.15 -8.46
N GLY A 168 2.56 -12.00 -8.70
CA GLY A 168 3.60 -12.67 -7.92
C GLY A 168 3.59 -12.27 -6.45
N VAL A 169 3.48 -10.97 -6.17
CA VAL A 169 3.39 -10.41 -4.80
C VAL A 169 2.13 -10.90 -4.11
N GLU A 170 0.97 -10.78 -4.77
CA GLU A 170 -0.33 -11.23 -4.25
C GLU A 170 -0.28 -12.72 -3.90
N GLN A 171 0.14 -13.56 -4.85
CA GLN A 171 0.22 -15.01 -4.67
C GLN A 171 1.15 -15.37 -3.50
N LEU A 172 2.29 -14.70 -3.38
CA LEU A 172 3.29 -15.03 -2.35
C LEU A 172 2.87 -14.53 -0.97
N LEU A 173 2.31 -13.34 -0.88
CA LEU A 173 1.86 -12.78 0.40
C LEU A 173 0.59 -13.45 0.92
N MET A 174 -0.42 -13.63 0.07
CA MET A 174 -1.72 -14.20 0.47
C MET A 174 -1.65 -15.70 0.69
N SER A 175 -0.97 -16.45 -0.19
CA SER A 175 -0.94 -17.92 -0.10
C SER A 175 0.15 -18.47 0.83
N VAL A 176 1.22 -17.71 1.07
CA VAL A 176 2.35 -18.19 1.87
C VAL A 176 2.63 -17.26 3.05
N GLY A 177 2.69 -15.95 2.83
CA GLY A 177 3.12 -14.98 3.85
C GLY A 177 2.17 -14.93 5.04
N LEU A 178 0.87 -14.71 4.80
CA LEU A 178 -0.15 -14.63 5.85
C LEU A 178 -0.33 -15.96 6.58
N PRO A 179 -0.54 -17.12 5.91
CA PRO A 179 -0.63 -18.40 6.62
C PRO A 179 0.62 -18.76 7.41
N ALA A 180 1.82 -18.41 6.91
CA ALA A 180 3.05 -18.64 7.65
C ALA A 180 3.17 -17.73 8.89
N ALA A 181 2.64 -16.49 8.83
CA ALA A 181 2.55 -15.61 9.98
C ALA A 181 1.57 -16.15 11.05
N ASP A 182 0.45 -16.73 10.64
CA ASP A 182 -0.51 -17.38 11.53
C ASP A 182 0.13 -18.58 12.27
N VAL A 183 0.81 -19.45 11.51
CA VAL A 183 1.55 -20.59 12.09
C VAL A 183 2.65 -20.12 13.04
N TYR A 184 3.41 -19.08 12.65
CA TYR A 184 4.43 -18.49 13.52
C TYR A 184 3.84 -18.01 14.84
N MET A 185 2.74 -17.28 14.80
CA MET A 185 2.07 -16.78 16.01
C MET A 185 1.55 -17.93 16.87
N MET A 186 0.97 -18.96 16.26
CA MET A 186 0.50 -20.15 16.98
C MET A 186 1.64 -20.84 17.72
N LEU A 187 2.80 -20.97 17.07
CA LEU A 187 4.00 -21.53 17.69
C LEU A 187 4.52 -20.68 18.87
N VAL A 188 4.53 -19.36 18.72
CA VAL A 188 4.94 -18.44 19.81
C VAL A 188 4.03 -18.58 21.02
N VAL A 189 2.71 -18.60 20.78
CA VAL A 189 1.70 -18.78 21.83
C VAL A 189 1.84 -20.13 22.52
N MET A 190 1.99 -21.20 21.75
CA MET A 190 2.21 -22.55 22.33
C MET A 190 3.49 -22.64 23.17
N ASN A 191 4.55 -22.03 22.70
CA ASN A 191 5.82 -22.01 23.44
C ASN A 191 5.71 -21.25 24.76
N GLY A 192 4.90 -20.20 24.82
CA GLY A 192 4.64 -19.45 26.06
C GLY A 192 3.83 -20.20 27.11
N LEU A 193 3.13 -21.31 26.73
CA LEU A 193 2.39 -22.17 27.66
C LEU A 193 3.26 -23.25 28.29
N TRP A 194 4.40 -23.57 27.72
CA TRP A 194 5.28 -24.60 28.21
C TRP A 194 6.41 -23.98 29.04
N GLU A 195 6.65 -24.52 30.24
CA GLU A 195 7.74 -24.08 31.12
C GLU A 195 9.14 -24.31 30.51
N GLU A 196 9.27 -25.30 29.62
CA GLU A 196 10.49 -25.54 28.87
C GLU A 196 10.30 -25.01 27.44
N GLU A 197 11.07 -24.03 27.01
CA GLU A 197 11.04 -23.40 25.68
C GLU A 197 11.41 -24.38 24.54
N LYS A 198 10.69 -25.48 24.42
CA LYS A 198 10.99 -26.59 23.46
C LYS A 198 10.82 -26.19 22.00
N LEU A 199 10.01 -25.19 21.71
CA LEU A 199 9.71 -24.74 20.35
C LEU A 199 10.56 -23.53 19.90
N SER A 200 11.46 -23.02 20.75
CA SER A 200 12.23 -21.80 20.44
C SER A 200 13.03 -21.91 19.15
N SER A 201 13.65 -23.05 18.86
CA SER A 201 14.39 -23.28 17.62
C SER A 201 13.50 -23.27 16.37
N LEU A 202 12.27 -23.80 16.47
CA LEU A 202 11.31 -23.81 15.38
C LEU A 202 10.75 -22.40 15.13
N ILE A 203 10.48 -21.65 16.20
CA ILE A 203 10.04 -20.26 16.14
C ILE A 203 11.11 -19.39 15.46
N ASP A 204 12.40 -19.56 15.83
CA ASP A 204 13.50 -18.84 15.21
C ASP A 204 13.66 -19.20 13.72
N LEU A 205 13.46 -20.46 13.36
CA LEU A 205 13.47 -20.89 11.96
C LEU A 205 12.35 -20.20 11.17
N MET A 206 11.12 -20.23 11.67
CA MET A 206 9.95 -19.59 11.04
C MET A 206 10.13 -18.09 10.92
N LYS A 207 10.63 -17.44 11.96
CA LYS A 207 10.95 -16.00 11.95
C LYS A 207 11.98 -15.66 10.87
N LYS A 208 13.05 -16.45 10.76
CA LYS A 208 14.08 -16.28 9.73
C LYS A 208 13.52 -16.52 8.32
N ALA A 209 12.68 -17.55 8.15
CA ALA A 209 12.05 -17.87 6.87
C ALA A 209 11.10 -16.74 6.42
N LEU A 210 10.21 -16.27 7.30
CA LEU A 210 9.30 -15.15 7.03
C LEU A 210 10.06 -13.86 6.71
N SER A 211 11.00 -13.49 7.58
CA SER A 211 11.81 -12.27 7.38
C SER A 211 12.66 -12.35 6.11
N GLY A 212 13.23 -13.52 5.83
CA GLY A 212 14.01 -13.78 4.63
C GLY A 212 13.15 -13.72 3.38
N GLY A 213 11.97 -14.33 3.38
CA GLY A 213 11.01 -14.30 2.29
C GLY A 213 10.53 -12.87 1.97
N LEU A 214 10.15 -12.10 2.99
CA LEU A 214 9.76 -10.69 2.83
C LEU A 214 10.89 -9.82 2.29
N LYS A 215 12.12 -9.99 2.79
CA LYS A 215 13.31 -9.27 2.30
C LYS A 215 13.62 -9.65 0.84
N PHE A 216 13.53 -10.93 0.49
CA PHE A 216 13.72 -11.39 -0.88
C PHE A 216 12.69 -10.76 -1.81
N LEU A 217 11.41 -10.75 -1.42
CA LEU A 217 10.33 -10.15 -2.17
C LEU A 217 10.55 -8.64 -2.40
N LEU A 218 10.91 -7.91 -1.33
CA LEU A 218 11.25 -6.49 -1.41
C LEU A 218 12.44 -6.23 -2.35
N THR A 219 13.47 -7.09 -2.30
CA THR A 219 14.65 -6.99 -3.17
C THR A 219 14.28 -7.24 -4.63
N CYS A 220 13.40 -8.20 -4.91
CA CYS A 220 12.89 -8.45 -6.26
C CYS A 220 12.12 -7.25 -6.81
N ILE A 221 11.20 -6.67 -6.01
CA ILE A 221 10.40 -5.49 -6.41
C ILE A 221 11.31 -4.30 -6.70
N THR A 222 12.23 -3.99 -5.80
CA THR A 222 13.18 -2.87 -5.98
C THR A 222 14.15 -3.12 -7.14
N GLY A 223 14.63 -4.36 -7.31
CA GLY A 223 15.50 -4.74 -8.40
C GLY A 223 14.85 -4.55 -9.76
N ILE A 224 13.60 -4.96 -9.93
CA ILE A 224 12.82 -4.73 -11.16
C ILE A 224 12.65 -3.23 -11.42
N GLY A 225 12.35 -2.43 -10.41
CA GLY A 225 12.24 -0.96 -10.52
C GLY A 225 13.54 -0.31 -10.99
N VAL A 226 14.68 -0.75 -10.46
CA VAL A 226 16.00 -0.27 -10.90
C VAL A 226 16.27 -0.65 -12.36
N LEU A 227 16.01 -1.91 -12.76
CA LEU A 227 16.17 -2.33 -14.15
C LEU A 227 15.30 -1.51 -15.11
N GLN A 228 14.05 -1.23 -14.74
CA GLN A 228 13.15 -0.36 -15.50
C GLN A 228 13.71 1.04 -15.66
N SER A 229 14.21 1.65 -14.58
CA SER A 229 14.78 3.00 -14.63
C SER A 229 16.02 3.10 -15.52
N MET A 230 16.79 2.04 -15.67
CA MET A 230 17.97 2.00 -16.55
C MET A 230 17.61 1.83 -18.03
N VAL A 231 16.53 1.12 -18.33
CA VAL A 231 16.10 0.84 -19.72
C VAL A 231 15.31 2.01 -20.32
N SER A 232 14.50 2.71 -19.53
CA SER A 232 13.67 3.84 -19.99
C SER A 232 14.41 4.92 -20.76
N PRO A 233 15.53 5.50 -20.27
CA PRO A 233 16.22 6.59 -20.97
C PRO A 233 16.76 6.18 -22.34
N VAL A 234 17.20 4.93 -22.48
CA VAL A 234 17.75 4.41 -23.76
C VAL A 234 16.66 4.31 -24.83
N LEU A 235 15.47 3.84 -24.44
CA LEU A 235 14.33 3.73 -25.35
C LEU A 235 13.75 5.10 -25.72
N GLU A 236 13.68 6.04 -24.77
CA GLU A 236 13.22 7.41 -24.99
C GLU A 236 14.14 8.17 -25.94
N GLY A 237 15.45 8.09 -25.76
CA GLY A 237 16.43 8.73 -26.63
C GLY A 237 16.40 8.25 -28.09
N LEU A 238 16.15 6.97 -28.31
CA LEU A 238 16.03 6.40 -29.65
C LEU A 238 14.77 6.86 -30.38
N LYS A 239 13.64 7.03 -29.68
CA LYS A 239 12.34 7.41 -30.27
C LYS A 239 12.27 8.90 -30.62
N ILE A 240 12.71 9.76 -29.72
CA ILE A 240 12.78 11.22 -29.98
C ILE A 240 13.67 11.51 -31.20
N SER A 241 14.82 10.86 -31.28
CA SER A 241 15.73 11.00 -32.42
C SER A 241 15.14 10.50 -33.74
N SER A 242 14.30 9.48 -33.72
CA SER A 242 13.66 8.94 -34.93
C SER A 242 12.47 9.78 -35.39
N ALA A 243 11.63 10.23 -34.47
CA ALA A 243 10.46 11.07 -34.78
C ALA A 243 10.88 12.46 -35.28
N THR A 244 11.85 13.09 -34.64
CA THR A 244 12.40 14.39 -35.08
C THR A 244 13.09 14.30 -36.42
N ARG A 245 13.82 13.23 -36.74
CA ARG A 245 14.45 13.03 -38.05
C ARG A 245 13.43 12.84 -39.19
N LEU A 246 12.31 12.17 -38.92
CA LEU A 246 11.24 12.01 -39.92
C LEU A 246 10.51 13.34 -40.19
N LEU A 247 10.24 14.13 -39.16
CA LEU A 247 9.58 15.44 -39.27
C LEU A 247 10.49 16.50 -39.89
N SER A 248 11.79 16.51 -39.57
CA SER A 248 12.77 17.46 -40.11
C SER A 248 13.10 17.19 -41.59
N SER A 249 12.75 16.02 -42.15
CA SER A 249 12.95 15.70 -43.56
C SER A 249 11.88 16.32 -44.49
N ILE A 250 10.85 16.99 -43.96
CA ILE A 250 9.82 17.67 -44.72
C ILE A 250 10.21 19.16 -44.89
N PRO A 251 10.59 19.64 -46.10
CA PRO A 251 10.99 21.04 -46.30
C PRO A 251 9.85 22.01 -46.01
N GLY A 252 10.05 22.96 -45.11
CA GLY A 252 9.12 24.05 -44.79
C GLY A 252 8.19 23.82 -43.60
N LEU A 253 8.05 22.60 -43.06
CA LEU A 253 7.24 22.26 -41.88
C LEU A 253 8.07 21.88 -40.64
N GLY A 254 9.37 21.65 -40.81
CA GLY A 254 10.25 21.08 -39.78
C GLY A 254 10.28 21.92 -38.49
N GLY A 255 10.34 23.22 -38.55
CA GLY A 255 10.47 24.08 -37.35
C GLY A 255 9.16 24.22 -36.54
N LEU A 256 8.00 24.28 -37.19
CA LEU A 256 6.70 24.36 -36.52
C LEU A 256 6.28 23.00 -35.97
N ALA A 257 6.50 21.91 -36.73
CA ALA A 257 6.21 20.56 -36.31
C ALA A 257 7.11 20.08 -35.17
N GLU A 258 8.37 20.54 -35.14
CA GLU A 258 9.33 20.24 -34.06
C GLU A 258 8.93 20.91 -32.75
N GLY A 259 8.51 22.19 -32.81
CA GLY A 259 8.03 22.91 -31.63
C GLY A 259 6.76 22.31 -31.00
N THR A 260 5.76 22.00 -31.83
CA THR A 260 4.51 21.37 -31.35
C THR A 260 4.75 19.96 -30.82
N ALA A 261 5.58 19.16 -31.47
CA ALA A 261 5.94 17.81 -30.98
C ALA A 261 6.70 17.85 -29.65
N GLN A 262 7.59 18.84 -29.45
CA GLN A 262 8.29 19.00 -28.17
C GLN A 262 7.34 19.44 -27.05
N LEU A 263 6.37 20.32 -27.33
CA LEU A 263 5.36 20.73 -26.35
C LEU A 263 4.46 19.55 -25.95
N LEU A 264 3.97 18.76 -26.90
CA LEU A 264 3.18 17.55 -26.64
C LEU A 264 3.94 16.53 -25.79
N LEU A 265 5.18 16.25 -26.14
CA LEU A 265 6.01 15.33 -25.35
C LEU A 265 6.29 15.88 -23.95
N GLY A 266 6.53 17.18 -23.82
CA GLY A 266 6.73 17.85 -22.53
C GLY A 266 5.49 17.74 -21.64
N SER A 267 4.30 18.00 -22.18
CA SER A 267 3.03 17.89 -21.49
C SER A 267 2.74 16.43 -21.07
N ALA A 268 2.99 15.47 -21.96
CA ALA A 268 2.82 14.04 -21.66
C ALA A 268 3.75 13.56 -20.54
N VAL A 269 5.00 14.02 -20.51
CA VAL A 269 5.95 13.70 -19.45
C VAL A 269 5.51 14.34 -18.12
N LEU A 270 5.01 15.57 -18.16
CA LEU A 270 4.48 16.25 -16.98
C LEU A 270 3.29 15.49 -16.39
N ILE A 271 2.32 15.09 -17.21
CA ILE A 271 1.16 14.31 -16.79
C ILE A 271 1.59 12.96 -16.19
N LYS A 272 2.48 12.23 -16.87
CA LYS A 272 3.01 10.96 -16.35
C LYS A 272 3.63 11.11 -14.98
N ASN A 273 4.48 12.12 -14.79
CA ASN A 273 5.15 12.37 -13.53
C ASN A 273 4.17 12.85 -12.43
N GLY A 274 3.20 13.69 -12.79
CA GLY A 274 2.13 14.14 -11.91
C GLY A 274 1.25 12.98 -11.43
N LEU A 275 0.84 12.10 -12.34
CA LEU A 275 0.10 10.87 -12.02
C LEU A 275 0.90 9.95 -11.09
N GLY A 276 2.19 9.74 -11.38
CA GLY A 276 3.04 8.93 -10.53
C GLY A 276 3.17 9.48 -9.11
N ALA A 277 3.38 10.80 -8.98
CA ALA A 277 3.42 11.48 -7.68
C ALA A 277 2.07 11.39 -6.95
N ALA A 278 0.96 11.60 -7.66
CA ALA A 278 -0.39 11.47 -7.13
C ALA A 278 -0.64 10.06 -6.57
N ALA A 279 -0.27 9.03 -7.32
CA ALA A 279 -0.44 7.64 -6.89
C ALA A 279 0.34 7.33 -5.61
N ILE A 280 1.60 7.76 -5.52
CA ILE A 280 2.42 7.53 -4.33
C ILE A 280 1.82 8.24 -3.11
N LEU A 281 1.41 9.49 -3.25
CA LEU A 281 0.82 10.27 -2.15
C LEU A 281 -0.51 9.67 -1.68
N LEU A 282 -1.37 9.24 -2.61
CA LEU A 282 -2.64 8.57 -2.28
C LEU A 282 -2.41 7.21 -1.62
N LEU A 283 -1.48 6.42 -2.13
CA LEU A 283 -1.15 5.12 -1.55
C LEU A 283 -0.60 5.27 -0.13
N LEU A 284 0.27 6.24 0.11
CA LEU A 284 0.74 6.57 1.46
C LEU A 284 -0.42 6.99 2.37
N ALA A 285 -1.30 7.84 1.88
CA ALA A 285 -2.47 8.29 2.64
C ALA A 285 -3.39 7.11 3.00
N LEU A 286 -3.68 6.20 2.07
CA LEU A 286 -4.46 4.98 2.30
C LEU A 286 -3.83 4.06 3.36
N CYS A 287 -2.50 3.98 3.40
CA CYS A 287 -1.78 3.13 4.34
C CYS A 287 -1.73 3.68 5.77
N ILE A 288 -1.84 5.00 5.97
CA ILE A 288 -1.66 5.64 7.30
C ILE A 288 -2.62 5.07 8.34
N VAL A 289 -3.91 4.96 8.03
CA VAL A 289 -4.94 4.51 8.99
C VAL A 289 -4.73 3.05 9.40
N PRO A 290 -4.59 2.08 8.45
CA PRO A 290 -4.31 0.69 8.80
C PRO A 290 -2.98 0.51 9.56
N PHE A 291 -1.93 1.25 9.19
CA PHE A 291 -0.66 1.20 9.92
C PHE A 291 -0.78 1.69 11.37
N LEU A 292 -1.53 2.76 11.62
CA LEU A 292 -1.82 3.23 12.98
C LEU A 292 -2.57 2.17 13.79
N LYS A 293 -3.53 1.48 13.18
CA LYS A 293 -4.25 0.36 13.81
C LYS A 293 -3.30 -0.78 14.16
N LEU A 294 -2.51 -1.24 13.19
CA LEU A 294 -1.53 -2.32 13.41
C LEU A 294 -0.49 -1.96 14.48
N PHE A 295 -0.04 -0.70 14.50
CA PHE A 295 0.87 -0.22 15.54
C PHE A 295 0.25 -0.29 16.93
N LEU A 296 -1.02 0.10 17.08
CA LEU A 296 -1.75 -0.02 18.33
C LEU A 296 -1.89 -1.48 18.79
N TYR A 297 -2.23 -2.38 17.86
CA TYR A 297 -2.31 -3.82 18.17
C TYR A 297 -0.96 -4.40 18.58
N GLY A 298 0.13 -3.93 17.98
CA GLY A 298 1.49 -4.38 18.32
C GLY A 298 2.05 -3.77 19.63
N ALA A 299 1.48 -2.67 20.11
CA ALA A 299 1.88 -2.01 21.36
C ALA A 299 1.21 -2.61 22.61
N ILE A 300 0.24 -3.50 22.42
CA ILE A 300 -0.52 -4.20 23.45
C ILE A 300 -0.01 -5.60 23.65
#